data_da7c53a54f2173c98e0e005870fc4cf5
#
_entry.id   da7c53a54f2173c98e0e005870fc4cf5
#
_cell.length_a   1.000
_cell.length_b   1.000
_cell.length_c   1.000
_cell.angle_alpha   90.00
_cell.angle_beta   90.00
_cell.angle_gamma   90.00
#
_symmetry.space_group_name_H-M   'P 1'
#
loop_
_entity.id
_entity.type
_entity.pdbx_description
1 polymer ?
#
loop_
_entity_poly.entity_id
_entity_poly.type
_entity_poly.pdbx_seq_one_letter_code
_entity_poly.pdbx_strand_id
1 'polypeptide(L)'
;MNQSLKIKQVPVLFIFLSSLIFSQTREYVEETHDNGMPKIITIFKQPGNTIIITKRTYWYKNGQKQKEGTYRNGLWNGKWTYWNKEGIRYAEGQFRNGKLHGVYNWYYDTGKKFKQEAFKNGVRHGKSTQFYENGWKQIEGEYVEGKRFGIWTFYNEDRTIDVEKLFGEEI
;
A
#
# COMPACT_ATOMS: atom_id res chain seq x y z
N MET A 1 0.74 -22.49 25.83
CA MET A 1 0.17 -23.41 24.82
C MET A 1 0.76 -23.02 23.47
N ASN A 2 1.77 -23.79 23.00
CA ASN A 2 2.42 -23.55 21.72
C ASN A 2 1.55 -24.12 20.59
N GLN A 3 0.98 -23.26 19.76
CA GLN A 3 0.40 -23.69 18.49
C GLN A 3 1.53 -23.79 17.46
N SER A 4 1.98 -25.02 17.21
CA SER A 4 2.86 -25.32 16.07
C SER A 4 2.07 -25.13 14.77
N LEU A 5 2.48 -24.16 13.96
CA LEU A 5 1.99 -24.00 12.60
C LEU A 5 2.31 -25.26 11.79
N LYS A 6 1.30 -26.08 11.50
CA LYS A 6 1.42 -27.19 10.53
C LYS A 6 1.48 -26.60 9.13
N ILE A 7 2.69 -26.51 8.58
CA ILE A 7 2.92 -26.14 7.18
C ILE A 7 2.45 -27.32 6.32
N LYS A 8 1.33 -27.16 5.61
CA LYS A 8 0.96 -28.10 4.53
C LYS A 8 1.99 -27.99 3.42
N GLN A 9 2.70 -29.08 3.18
CA GLN A 9 3.65 -29.15 2.06
C GLN A 9 2.88 -29.11 0.73
N VAL A 10 3.06 -28.00 -0.01
CA VAL A 10 2.70 -27.90 -1.42
C VAL A 10 4.02 -28.09 -2.20
N PRO A 11 4.05 -28.85 -3.32
CA PRO A 11 5.28 -29.08 -4.06
C PRO A 11 5.84 -27.74 -4.57
N VAL A 12 6.99 -27.35 -4.01
CA VAL A 12 7.70 -26.13 -4.34
C VAL A 12 8.59 -26.40 -5.53
N LEU A 13 8.36 -25.70 -6.63
CA LEU A 13 9.31 -25.66 -7.74
C LEU A 13 10.54 -24.84 -7.28
N PHE A 14 11.62 -25.52 -6.89
CA PHE A 14 12.88 -24.87 -6.53
C PHE A 14 13.64 -24.45 -7.79
N ILE A 15 13.81 -23.16 -7.99
CA ILE A 15 14.83 -22.64 -8.90
C ILE A 15 16.10 -22.41 -8.08
N PHE A 16 17.08 -23.31 -8.26
CA PHE A 16 18.41 -23.16 -7.68
C PHE A 16 19.23 -22.16 -8.49
N LEU A 17 19.64 -21.05 -7.88
CA LEU A 17 20.79 -20.27 -8.32
C LEU A 17 21.90 -20.38 -7.28
N SER A 18 23.12 -20.75 -7.77
CA SER A 18 24.32 -21.11 -7.02
C SER A 18 24.89 -19.98 -6.17
N SER A 19 25.25 -20.33 -4.97
CA SER A 19 26.27 -19.89 -3.99
C SER A 19 26.97 -18.54 -4.16
N LEU A 20 26.59 -17.61 -3.26
CA LEU A 20 27.51 -16.73 -2.51
C LEU A 20 26.80 -16.44 -1.16
N ILE A 21 27.60 -16.45 -0.06
CA ILE A 21 27.13 -16.35 1.32
C ILE A 21 26.60 -14.92 1.60
N PHE A 22 25.47 -14.57 0.99
CA PHE A 22 24.63 -13.45 1.36
C PHE A 22 23.21 -13.99 1.56
N SER A 23 22.57 -13.64 2.65
CA SER A 23 21.19 -13.94 3.06
C SER A 23 20.29 -14.21 1.83
N GLN A 24 20.17 -15.49 1.42
CA GLN A 24 19.35 -15.87 0.27
C GLN A 24 17.90 -15.48 0.54
N THR A 25 17.36 -14.65 -0.33
CA THR A 25 15.95 -14.37 -0.38
C THR A 25 15.24 -15.56 -1.02
N ARG A 26 14.25 -16.13 -0.35
CA ARG A 26 13.45 -17.27 -0.83
C ARG A 26 12.01 -16.84 -1.01
N GLU A 27 11.30 -17.54 -1.89
CA GLU A 27 9.89 -17.32 -2.18
C GLU A 27 9.10 -18.62 -1.98
N TYR A 28 7.89 -18.54 -1.43
CA TYR A 28 6.97 -19.67 -1.37
C TYR A 28 5.52 -19.20 -1.46
N VAL A 29 4.64 -20.09 -1.92
CA VAL A 29 3.19 -19.89 -1.89
C VAL A 29 2.70 -20.19 -0.48
N GLU A 30 2.29 -19.17 0.25
CA GLU A 30 1.80 -19.28 1.63
C GLU A 30 0.35 -19.78 1.68
N GLU A 31 -0.48 -19.33 0.71
CA GLU A 31 -1.89 -19.69 0.60
C GLU A 31 -2.31 -19.78 -0.87
N THR A 32 -3.22 -20.70 -1.17
CA THR A 32 -3.83 -20.86 -2.50
C THR A 32 -5.33 -20.62 -2.45
N HIS A 33 -5.90 -20.20 -3.57
CA HIS A 33 -7.35 -20.22 -3.80
C HIS A 33 -7.86 -21.65 -4.01
N ASP A 34 -9.17 -21.85 -3.94
CA ASP A 34 -9.85 -23.13 -4.19
C ASP A 34 -9.62 -23.68 -5.62
N ASN A 35 -9.28 -22.82 -6.58
CA ASN A 35 -8.88 -23.22 -7.94
C ASN A 35 -7.39 -23.56 -8.09
N GLY A 36 -6.62 -23.62 -6.98
CA GLY A 36 -5.19 -23.93 -6.97
C GLY A 36 -4.26 -22.76 -7.31
N MET A 37 -4.79 -21.61 -7.73
CA MET A 37 -3.96 -20.43 -8.01
C MET A 37 -3.40 -19.82 -6.72
N PRO A 38 -2.18 -19.26 -6.74
CA PRO A 38 -1.63 -18.57 -5.58
C PRO A 38 -2.56 -17.46 -5.08
N LYS A 39 -2.77 -17.40 -3.75
CA LYS A 39 -3.48 -16.31 -3.08
C LYS A 39 -2.52 -15.40 -2.35
N ILE A 40 -1.50 -15.98 -1.69
CA ILE A 40 -0.43 -15.23 -1.02
C ILE A 40 0.90 -15.83 -1.42
N ILE A 41 1.77 -15.00 -1.95
CA ILE A 41 3.18 -15.33 -2.19
C ILE A 41 4.03 -14.51 -1.23
N THR A 42 4.90 -15.20 -0.48
CA THR A 42 5.74 -14.59 0.55
C THR A 42 7.21 -14.72 0.19
N ILE A 43 7.92 -13.60 0.27
CA ILE A 43 9.37 -13.52 0.15
C ILE A 43 9.95 -13.34 1.55
N PHE A 44 10.94 -14.17 1.88
CA PHE A 44 11.57 -14.17 3.20
C PHE A 44 13.10 -14.34 3.11
N LYS A 45 13.76 -14.01 4.19
CA LYS A 45 15.17 -14.34 4.45
C LYS A 45 15.22 -15.30 5.63
N GLN A 46 16.21 -16.18 5.63
CA GLN A 46 16.39 -17.16 6.71
C GLN A 46 17.83 -17.14 7.24
N PRO A 47 18.18 -16.17 8.11
CA PRO A 47 19.43 -16.20 8.84
C PRO A 47 19.35 -17.26 9.95
N GLY A 48 20.12 -18.36 9.80
CA GLY A 48 20.04 -19.50 10.72
C GLY A 48 18.65 -20.14 10.71
N ASN A 49 18.05 -20.30 11.89
CA ASN A 49 16.73 -20.92 12.06
C ASN A 49 15.56 -19.91 12.09
N THR A 50 15.81 -18.62 11.89
CA THR A 50 14.80 -17.58 11.97
C THR A 50 14.28 -17.20 10.58
N ILE A 51 12.97 -17.27 10.36
CA ILE A 51 12.31 -16.79 9.13
C ILE A 51 11.93 -15.32 9.31
N ILE A 52 12.42 -14.46 8.40
CA ILE A 52 12.11 -13.03 8.37
C ILE A 52 11.37 -12.73 7.07
N ILE A 53 10.07 -12.48 7.16
CA ILE A 53 9.27 -12.05 6.01
C ILE A 53 9.69 -10.64 5.62
N THR A 54 10.01 -10.46 4.32
CA THR A 54 10.44 -9.18 3.76
C THR A 54 9.43 -8.58 2.82
N LYS A 55 8.62 -9.40 2.12
CA LYS A 55 7.59 -8.95 1.19
C LYS A 55 6.46 -9.97 1.12
N ARG A 56 5.23 -9.50 0.89
CA ARG A 56 4.10 -10.33 0.46
C ARG A 56 3.42 -9.72 -0.75
N THR A 57 3.00 -10.60 -1.66
CA THR A 57 2.11 -10.28 -2.78
C THR A 57 0.84 -11.09 -2.63
N TYR A 58 -0.30 -10.41 -2.67
CA TYR A 58 -1.64 -10.99 -2.61
C TYR A 58 -2.24 -10.98 -4.00
N TRP A 59 -2.97 -12.02 -4.35
CA TRP A 59 -3.53 -12.23 -5.67
C TRP A 59 -5.04 -12.46 -5.59
N TYR A 60 -5.75 -11.97 -6.58
CA TYR A 60 -7.13 -12.35 -6.81
C TYR A 60 -7.21 -13.76 -7.41
N LYS A 61 -8.39 -14.40 -7.34
CA LYS A 61 -8.66 -15.71 -7.91
C LYS A 61 -8.48 -15.78 -9.43
N ASN A 62 -8.58 -14.64 -10.12
CA ASN A 62 -8.34 -14.53 -11.57
C ASN A 62 -6.86 -14.35 -11.96
N GLY A 63 -5.92 -14.43 -11.00
CA GLY A 63 -4.50 -14.32 -11.24
C GLY A 63 -3.97 -12.87 -11.32
N GLN A 64 -4.80 -11.86 -11.16
CA GLN A 64 -4.36 -10.47 -11.05
C GLN A 64 -3.85 -10.16 -9.64
N LYS A 65 -2.83 -9.30 -9.54
CA LYS A 65 -2.38 -8.82 -8.24
C LYS A 65 -3.51 -8.04 -7.55
N GLN A 66 -3.64 -8.24 -6.23
CA GLN A 66 -4.55 -7.49 -5.38
C GLN A 66 -3.80 -6.38 -4.61
N LYS A 67 -2.70 -6.73 -3.97
CA LYS A 67 -1.83 -5.80 -3.26
C LYS A 67 -0.45 -6.41 -3.07
N GLU A 68 0.56 -5.57 -2.94
CA GLU A 68 1.90 -6.01 -2.54
C GLU A 68 2.60 -4.94 -1.71
N GLY A 69 3.52 -5.38 -0.86
CA GLY A 69 4.31 -4.48 -0.05
C GLY A 69 5.33 -5.19 0.80
N THR A 70 6.17 -4.40 1.45
CA THR A 70 7.27 -4.88 2.25
C THR A 70 6.94 -4.93 3.72
N TYR A 71 7.68 -5.78 4.44
CA TYR A 71 7.58 -5.98 5.88
C TYR A 71 8.92 -5.68 6.56
N ARG A 72 8.84 -5.18 7.78
CA ARG A 72 9.97 -5.04 8.69
C ARG A 72 9.47 -5.40 10.09
N ASN A 73 10.16 -6.34 10.74
CA ASN A 73 9.77 -6.82 12.08
C ASN A 73 8.30 -7.28 12.15
N GLY A 74 7.83 -7.99 11.12
CA GLY A 74 6.45 -8.50 11.04
C GLY A 74 5.37 -7.46 10.73
N LEU A 75 5.72 -6.18 10.60
CA LEU A 75 4.79 -5.09 10.35
C LEU A 75 4.95 -4.54 8.91
N TRP A 76 3.88 -4.01 8.34
CA TRP A 76 3.92 -3.30 7.07
C TRP A 76 4.90 -2.13 7.16
N ASN A 77 5.84 -2.08 6.21
CA ASN A 77 6.85 -1.04 6.19
C ASN A 77 7.30 -0.78 4.74
N GLY A 78 7.45 0.49 4.37
CA GLY A 78 7.75 0.87 2.99
C GLY A 78 6.51 1.00 2.12
N LYS A 79 6.70 0.95 0.80
CA LYS A 79 5.62 1.15 -0.17
C LYS A 79 4.69 -0.07 -0.23
N TRP A 80 3.37 0.22 -0.23
CA TRP A 80 2.31 -0.72 -0.51
C TRP A 80 1.52 -0.24 -1.71
N THR A 81 1.21 -1.14 -2.65
CA THR A 81 0.48 -0.86 -3.88
C THR A 81 -0.74 -1.78 -3.97
N TYR A 82 -1.85 -1.27 -4.48
CA TYR A 82 -3.15 -1.95 -4.54
C TYR A 82 -3.70 -1.90 -5.96
N TRP A 83 -4.26 -3.01 -6.43
CA TRP A 83 -4.89 -3.18 -7.75
C TRP A 83 -6.29 -3.75 -7.61
N ASN A 84 -7.18 -3.40 -8.52
CA ASN A 84 -8.49 -4.02 -8.65
C ASN A 84 -8.41 -5.38 -9.40
N LYS A 85 -9.56 -6.04 -9.60
CA LYS A 85 -9.62 -7.36 -10.27
C LYS A 85 -9.27 -7.30 -11.75
N GLU A 86 -9.33 -6.13 -12.37
CA GLU A 86 -8.94 -5.84 -13.75
C GLU A 86 -7.43 -5.58 -13.88
N GLY A 87 -6.69 -5.55 -12.75
CA GLY A 87 -5.26 -5.29 -12.72
C GLY A 87 -4.90 -3.80 -12.75
N ILE A 88 -5.89 -2.92 -12.64
CA ILE A 88 -5.68 -1.47 -12.61
C ILE A 88 -5.27 -1.06 -11.19
N ARG A 89 -4.16 -0.32 -11.10
CA ARG A 89 -3.70 0.24 -9.83
C ARG A 89 -4.63 1.37 -9.40
N TYR A 90 -5.25 1.22 -8.22
CA TYR A 90 -6.15 2.24 -7.68
C TYR A 90 -5.60 2.98 -6.46
N ALA A 91 -4.58 2.44 -5.77
CA ALA A 91 -3.98 3.12 -4.63
C ALA A 91 -2.52 2.71 -4.38
N GLU A 92 -1.75 3.59 -3.76
CA GLU A 92 -0.44 3.28 -3.20
C GLU A 92 -0.08 4.22 -2.05
N GLY A 93 0.72 3.75 -1.11
CA GLY A 93 1.15 4.58 0.01
C GLY A 93 2.34 4.01 0.76
N GLN A 94 2.85 4.82 1.67
CA GLN A 94 3.97 4.45 2.52
C GLN A 94 3.47 4.02 3.90
N PHE A 95 4.07 2.98 4.43
CA PHE A 95 3.81 2.48 5.78
C PHE A 95 5.09 2.49 6.61
N ARG A 96 4.94 2.78 7.89
CA ARG A 96 5.99 2.65 8.90
C ARG A 96 5.40 1.96 10.11
N ASN A 97 6.00 0.84 10.51
CA ASN A 97 5.55 0.05 11.67
C ASN A 97 4.04 -0.25 11.65
N GLY A 98 3.51 -0.70 10.49
CA GLY A 98 2.12 -1.06 10.29
C GLY A 98 1.14 0.10 10.10
N LYS A 99 1.59 1.35 10.22
CA LYS A 99 0.73 2.55 10.10
C LYS A 99 1.07 3.35 8.85
N LEU A 100 0.08 3.96 8.22
CA LEU A 100 0.30 4.92 7.13
C LEU A 100 1.22 6.05 7.61
N HIS A 101 2.27 6.34 6.82
CA HIS A 101 3.23 7.38 7.15
C HIS A 101 3.84 7.95 5.87
N GLY A 102 3.68 9.25 5.63
CA GLY A 102 4.03 9.88 4.37
C GLY A 102 2.84 9.99 3.43
N VAL A 103 3.10 9.98 2.13
CA VAL A 103 2.07 10.25 1.12
C VAL A 103 1.33 8.97 0.75
N TYR A 104 0.01 9.08 0.63
CA TYR A 104 -0.88 8.08 0.07
C TYR A 104 -1.58 8.66 -1.16
N ASN A 105 -1.56 7.93 -2.28
CA ASN A 105 -2.17 8.30 -3.55
C ASN A 105 -3.32 7.35 -3.89
N TRP A 106 -4.40 7.90 -4.39
CA TRP A 106 -5.48 7.19 -5.06
C TRP A 106 -5.51 7.58 -6.54
N TYR A 107 -5.95 6.68 -7.37
CA TYR A 107 -5.96 6.84 -8.82
C TYR A 107 -7.35 6.55 -9.39
N TYR A 108 -7.70 7.25 -10.46
CA TYR A 108 -8.78 6.89 -11.36
C TYR A 108 -8.44 5.60 -12.10
N ASP A 109 -9.43 4.94 -12.69
CA ASP A 109 -9.21 3.76 -13.54
C ASP A 109 -8.35 4.07 -14.77
N THR A 110 -8.33 5.31 -15.21
CA THR A 110 -7.43 5.84 -16.25
C THR A 110 -5.96 5.91 -15.84
N GLY A 111 -5.65 5.59 -14.56
CA GLY A 111 -4.30 5.69 -13.99
C GLY A 111 -3.88 7.10 -13.58
N LYS A 112 -4.70 8.11 -13.87
CA LYS A 112 -4.46 9.47 -13.40
C LYS A 112 -4.73 9.58 -11.89
N LYS A 113 -4.05 10.52 -11.25
CA LYS A 113 -4.19 10.73 -9.81
C LYS A 113 -5.59 11.31 -9.50
N PHE A 114 -6.34 10.63 -8.62
CA PHE A 114 -7.60 11.10 -8.07
C PHE A 114 -7.39 11.93 -6.83
N LYS A 115 -6.55 11.43 -5.90
CA LYS A 115 -6.34 12.08 -4.60
C LYS A 115 -4.95 11.79 -4.07
N GLN A 116 -4.40 12.74 -3.33
CA GLN A 116 -3.15 12.61 -2.60
C GLN A 116 -3.33 13.18 -1.20
N GLU A 117 -2.97 12.43 -0.17
CA GLU A 117 -3.01 12.87 1.23
C GLU A 117 -1.73 12.50 1.95
N ALA A 118 -1.32 13.34 2.89
CA ALA A 118 -0.22 13.06 3.80
C ALA A 118 -0.73 12.48 5.12
N PHE A 119 0.02 11.50 5.63
CA PHE A 119 -0.27 10.80 6.89
C PHE A 119 0.94 10.78 7.81
N LYS A 120 0.69 10.88 9.11
CA LYS A 120 1.67 10.72 10.18
C LYS A 120 1.12 9.70 11.17
N ASN A 121 1.78 8.54 11.27
CA ASN A 121 1.40 7.45 12.18
C ASN A 121 -0.06 6.98 12.07
N GLY A 122 -0.61 6.93 10.86
CA GLY A 122 -1.97 6.50 10.56
C GLY A 122 -3.03 7.61 10.59
N VAL A 123 -2.67 8.81 11.00
CA VAL A 123 -3.57 9.97 11.07
C VAL A 123 -3.27 10.92 9.91
N ARG A 124 -4.29 11.50 9.27
CA ARG A 124 -4.11 12.55 8.26
C ARG A 124 -3.37 13.73 8.87
N HIS A 125 -2.26 14.13 8.25
CA HIS A 125 -1.43 15.23 8.74
C HIS A 125 -0.60 15.79 7.59
N GLY A 126 -0.78 17.07 7.26
CA GLY A 126 -0.19 17.75 6.14
C GLY A 126 -1.12 17.85 4.93
N LYS A 127 -0.55 18.06 3.75
CA LYS A 127 -1.28 18.44 2.54
C LYS A 127 -2.23 17.34 2.06
N SER A 128 -3.43 17.77 1.63
CA SER A 128 -4.42 16.97 0.90
C SER A 128 -4.75 17.68 -0.41
N THR A 129 -4.75 16.92 -1.51
CA THR A 129 -5.15 17.44 -2.83
C THR A 129 -6.00 16.40 -3.53
N GLN A 130 -7.15 16.80 -4.04
CA GLN A 130 -8.00 16.01 -4.92
C GLN A 130 -7.96 16.61 -6.32
N PHE A 131 -8.03 15.77 -7.32
CA PHE A 131 -7.91 16.14 -8.72
C PHE A 131 -9.15 15.72 -9.50
N TYR A 132 -9.52 16.50 -10.48
CA TYR A 132 -10.39 16.07 -11.57
C TYR A 132 -9.70 15.04 -12.45
N GLU A 133 -10.44 14.28 -13.23
CA GLU A 133 -9.87 13.29 -14.15
C GLU A 133 -9.02 13.89 -15.27
N ASN A 134 -9.26 15.18 -15.62
CA ASN A 134 -8.37 15.92 -16.52
C ASN A 134 -7.00 16.25 -15.90
N GLY A 135 -6.81 15.98 -14.58
CA GLY A 135 -5.57 16.17 -13.83
C GLY A 135 -5.46 17.52 -13.13
N TRP A 136 -6.46 18.39 -13.23
CA TRP A 136 -6.46 19.67 -12.53
C TRP A 136 -6.93 19.49 -11.09
N LYS A 137 -6.49 20.40 -10.23
CA LYS A 137 -6.93 20.40 -8.84
C LYS A 137 -8.44 20.66 -8.76
N GLN A 138 -9.10 19.89 -7.91
CA GLN A 138 -10.49 20.06 -7.54
C GLN A 138 -10.60 20.63 -6.13
N ILE A 139 -9.80 20.11 -5.20
CA ILE A 139 -9.80 20.53 -3.80
C ILE A 139 -8.36 20.47 -3.29
N GLU A 140 -7.93 21.46 -2.55
CA GLU A 140 -6.69 21.38 -1.77
C GLU A 140 -6.82 22.03 -0.40
N GLY A 141 -6.03 21.55 0.54
CA GLY A 141 -5.96 22.08 1.89
C GLY A 141 -5.01 21.26 2.75
N GLU A 142 -5.10 21.43 4.05
CA GLU A 142 -4.23 20.76 5.00
C GLU A 142 -5.03 20.07 6.10
N TYR A 143 -4.50 18.94 6.58
CA TYR A 143 -4.95 18.27 7.79
C TYR A 143 -3.92 18.41 8.90
N VAL A 144 -4.38 18.71 10.11
CA VAL A 144 -3.60 18.64 11.34
C VAL A 144 -4.32 17.70 12.29
N GLU A 145 -3.62 16.64 12.74
CA GLU A 145 -4.16 15.62 13.66
C GLU A 145 -5.55 15.08 13.23
N GLY A 146 -5.73 14.83 11.91
CA GLY A 146 -6.95 14.26 11.33
C GLY A 146 -8.07 15.25 11.02
N LYS A 147 -7.96 16.50 11.43
CA LYS A 147 -8.95 17.56 11.19
C LYS A 147 -8.49 18.50 10.08
N ARG A 148 -9.42 19.04 9.30
CA ARG A 148 -9.11 20.12 8.34
C ARG A 148 -8.61 21.33 9.11
N PHE A 149 -7.57 21.96 8.56
CA PHE A 149 -6.94 23.14 9.16
C PHE A 149 -6.60 24.17 8.07
N GLY A 150 -6.69 25.46 8.41
CA GLY A 150 -6.40 26.55 7.51
C GLY A 150 -7.37 26.66 6.34
N ILE A 151 -6.94 27.28 5.28
CA ILE A 151 -7.74 27.52 4.09
C ILE A 151 -7.83 26.25 3.25
N TRP A 152 -9.04 25.88 2.89
CA TRP A 152 -9.37 24.84 1.91
C TRP A 152 -9.93 25.50 0.68
N THR A 153 -9.25 25.32 -0.46
CA THR A 153 -9.62 25.90 -1.75
C THR A 153 -10.30 24.84 -2.61
N PHE A 154 -11.41 25.18 -3.19
CA PHE A 154 -12.19 24.39 -4.13
C PHE A 154 -12.12 25.08 -5.49
N TYR A 155 -11.89 24.30 -6.52
CA TYR A 155 -11.68 24.77 -7.89
C TYR A 155 -12.74 24.21 -8.82
N ASN A 156 -13.15 25.01 -9.79
CA ASN A 156 -13.88 24.57 -10.97
C ASN A 156 -12.96 23.82 -11.96
N GLU A 157 -13.56 23.11 -12.92
CA GLU A 157 -12.78 22.41 -13.96
C GLU A 157 -12.00 23.34 -14.89
N ASP A 158 -12.38 24.61 -14.99
CA ASP A 158 -11.65 25.64 -15.74
C ASP A 158 -10.50 26.26 -14.95
N ARG A 159 -10.19 25.76 -13.73
CA ARG A 159 -9.16 26.19 -12.76
C ARG A 159 -9.48 27.47 -12.00
N THR A 160 -10.63 28.08 -12.22
CA THR A 160 -11.07 29.20 -11.38
C THR A 160 -11.36 28.71 -9.96
N ILE A 161 -11.16 29.59 -8.98
CA ILE A 161 -11.54 29.29 -7.60
C ILE A 161 -13.07 29.39 -7.50
N ASP A 162 -13.70 28.28 -7.05
CA ASP A 162 -15.12 28.24 -6.74
C ASP A 162 -15.39 28.85 -5.35
N VAL A 163 -14.70 28.29 -4.33
CA VAL A 163 -14.84 28.77 -2.94
C VAL A 163 -13.60 28.47 -2.11
N GLU A 164 -13.34 29.32 -1.16
CA GLU A 164 -12.39 29.09 -0.07
C GLU A 164 -13.13 28.99 1.26
N LYS A 165 -12.76 28.00 2.07
CA LYS A 165 -13.31 27.79 3.42
C LYS A 165 -12.20 27.73 4.43
N LEU A 166 -12.33 28.47 5.51
CA LEU A 166 -11.42 28.43 6.66
C LEU A 166 -11.90 27.38 7.66
N PHE A 167 -10.98 26.52 8.12
CA PHE A 167 -11.21 25.48 9.11
C PHE A 167 -10.21 25.61 10.25
N GLY A 168 -10.66 25.34 11.49
CA GLY A 168 -9.78 25.23 12.63
C GLY A 168 -9.05 26.53 12.95
N GLU A 169 -9.76 27.62 13.18
CA GLU A 169 -9.19 28.75 13.92
C GLU A 169 -8.91 28.29 15.34
N GLU A 170 -7.64 28.40 15.77
CA GLU A 170 -7.35 28.40 17.20
C GLU A 170 -7.94 29.67 17.79
N ILE A 171 -8.87 29.49 18.75
CA ILE A 171 -9.30 30.55 19.66
C ILE A 171 -8.21 30.70 20.72
#